data_61d662fda1c1a650e6e81dff7748a356
#
_entry.id   61d662fda1c1a650e6e81dff7748a356
#
_cell.length_a   1.000
_cell.length_b   1.000
_cell.length_c   1.000
_cell.angle_alpha   90.00
_cell.angle_beta   90.00
_cell.angle_gamma   90.00
#
_symmetry.space_group_name_H-M   'P 1'
#
loop_
_entity.id
_entity.type
_entity.pdbx_description
1 polymer ?
#
loop_
_entity_poly.entity_id
_entity_poly.type
_entity_poly.pdbx_seq_one_letter_code
_entity_poly.pdbx_strand_id
1 'polypeptide(L)'
;MNRPFDDGFMEDMDTTAAYLCKNIQGAKLAYVQSDEISILLIDYDKLTTDAWFDNNIQKMASVSASMATVAFNHARLQRVVHIALMKWAEFDSRVFQIPEWTEV
;
A
#
# COMPACT_ATOMS: atom_id res chain seq x y z
N MET A 1 7.66 -8.36 -26.33
CA MET A 1 8.34 -7.23 -25.81
C MET A 1 8.55 -7.34 -24.30
N ASN A 2 9.74 -7.06 -23.90
CA ASN A 2 10.06 -7.20 -22.49
C ASN A 2 9.91 -5.88 -21.79
N ARG A 3 9.01 -5.84 -20.86
CA ARG A 3 8.85 -4.70 -20.00
C ARG A 3 9.34 -5.07 -18.62
N PRO A 4 9.87 -4.10 -17.88
CA PRO A 4 10.25 -4.40 -16.51
C PRO A 4 9.07 -4.95 -15.72
N PHE A 5 7.88 -4.50 -16.06
CA PHE A 5 6.67 -4.91 -15.37
C PHE A 5 5.61 -5.26 -16.39
N ASP A 6 5.00 -6.39 -16.24
CA ASP A 6 3.93 -6.78 -17.13
C ASP A 6 2.59 -6.23 -16.63
N ASP A 7 1.58 -6.40 -17.44
CA ASP A 7 0.26 -5.86 -17.10
C ASP A 7 -0.32 -6.52 -15.87
N GLY A 8 -0.03 -7.81 -15.66
CA GLY A 8 -0.50 -8.49 -14.49
C GLY A 8 0.11 -7.94 -13.22
N PHE A 9 1.39 -7.62 -13.26
CA PHE A 9 2.06 -7.03 -12.11
C PHE A 9 1.43 -5.68 -11.77
N MET A 10 1.21 -4.85 -12.78
CA MET A 10 0.62 -3.54 -12.53
C MET A 10 -0.80 -3.65 -12.01
N GLU A 11 -1.53 -4.63 -12.50
CA GLU A 11 -2.88 -4.85 -12.00
C GLU A 11 -2.85 -5.25 -10.53
N ASP A 12 -1.93 -6.10 -10.16
CA ASP A 12 -1.79 -6.53 -8.77
C ASP A 12 -1.38 -5.36 -7.88
N MET A 13 -0.51 -4.49 -8.39
CA MET A 13 -0.11 -3.30 -7.64
C MET A 13 -1.29 -2.35 -7.45
N ASP A 14 -2.09 -2.16 -8.50
CA ASP A 14 -3.26 -1.29 -8.39
C ASP A 14 -4.27 -1.84 -7.41
N THR A 15 -4.50 -3.14 -7.45
CA THR A 15 -5.42 -3.78 -6.51
C THR A 15 -4.92 -3.63 -5.08
N THR A 16 -3.63 -3.79 -4.89
CA THR A 16 -3.03 -3.64 -3.57
C THR A 16 -3.17 -2.21 -3.07
N ALA A 17 -2.89 -1.23 -3.93
CA ALA A 17 -3.00 0.17 -3.55
C ALA A 17 -4.43 0.53 -3.17
N ALA A 18 -5.40 0.02 -3.93
CA ALA A 18 -6.81 0.28 -3.63
C ALA A 18 -7.19 -0.32 -2.28
N TYR A 19 -6.71 -1.53 -2.01
CA TYR A 19 -6.98 -2.18 -0.73
C TYR A 19 -6.42 -1.37 0.43
N LEU A 20 -5.18 -0.92 0.29
CA LEU A 20 -4.54 -0.15 1.34
C LEU A 20 -5.28 1.18 1.57
N CYS A 21 -5.62 1.85 0.48
CA CYS A 21 -6.29 3.14 0.60
C CYS A 21 -7.65 3.00 1.26
N LYS A 22 -8.33 1.89 1.00
CA LYS A 22 -9.64 1.66 1.56
C LYS A 22 -9.58 1.27 3.03
N ASN A 23 -8.54 0.56 3.43
CA ASN A 23 -8.51 -0.05 4.75
C ASN A 23 -7.59 0.64 5.76
N ILE A 24 -6.75 1.54 5.32
CA ILE A 24 -5.92 2.31 6.24
C ILE A 24 -6.68 3.54 6.67
N GLN A 25 -6.84 3.68 7.97
CA GLN A 25 -7.58 4.79 8.53
C GLN A 25 -6.90 6.12 8.19
N GLY A 26 -7.66 7.03 7.63
CA GLY A 26 -7.12 8.34 7.28
C GLY A 26 -6.50 8.41 5.90
N ALA A 27 -6.45 7.30 5.18
CA ALA A 27 -5.85 7.31 3.85
C ALA A 27 -6.74 8.09 2.88
N LYS A 28 -6.11 9.00 2.14
CA LYS A 28 -6.83 9.86 1.21
C LYS A 28 -6.40 9.63 -0.22
N LEU A 29 -5.19 9.17 -0.43
CA LEU A 29 -4.64 9.08 -1.77
C LEU A 29 -3.63 7.96 -1.80
N ALA A 30 -3.67 7.18 -2.86
CA ALA A 30 -2.68 6.14 -3.11
C ALA A 30 -2.02 6.42 -4.45
N TYR A 31 -0.73 6.22 -4.50
CA TYR A 31 0.03 6.46 -5.70
C TYR A 31 0.94 5.28 -5.95
N VAL A 32 0.87 4.73 -7.15
CA VAL A 32 1.66 3.58 -7.54
C VAL A 32 2.70 4.01 -8.55
N GLN A 33 3.95 3.68 -8.28
CA GLN A 33 5.02 3.97 -9.20
C GLN A 33 5.95 2.77 -9.22
N SER A 34 6.00 2.08 -10.36
CA SER A 34 6.78 0.87 -10.51
C SER A 34 6.41 -0.13 -9.41
N ASP A 35 7.36 -0.49 -8.57
CA ASP A 35 7.11 -1.44 -7.51
C ASP A 35 6.92 -0.78 -6.15
N GLU A 36 6.56 0.50 -6.16
CA GLU A 36 6.34 1.24 -4.92
C GLU A 36 4.91 1.72 -4.85
N ILE A 37 4.36 1.69 -3.64
CA ILE A 37 3.04 2.25 -3.37
C ILE A 37 3.20 3.29 -2.27
N SER A 38 2.69 4.48 -2.53
CA SER A 38 2.71 5.55 -1.54
C SER A 38 1.28 5.85 -1.12
N ILE A 39 1.07 5.96 0.17
CA ILE A 39 -0.26 6.26 0.72
C ILE A 39 -0.15 7.53 1.52
N LEU A 40 -1.02 8.48 1.22
CA LEU A 40 -1.08 9.73 1.95
C LEU A 40 -2.19 9.65 2.98
N LEU A 41 -1.83 9.87 4.23
CA LEU A 41 -2.79 9.90 5.32
C LEU A 41 -2.93 11.33 5.81
N ILE A 42 -4.15 11.74 6.05
CA ILE A 42 -4.45 13.07 6.57
C ILE A 42 -5.37 12.91 7.75
N ASP A 43 -5.01 13.48 8.87
CA ASP A 43 -5.84 13.40 10.06
C ASP A 43 -6.30 14.77 10.51
N TYR A 44 -6.86 15.52 9.56
CA TYR A 44 -7.43 16.83 9.86
C TYR A 44 -8.52 16.76 10.92
N ASP A 45 -9.27 15.68 10.90
CA ASP A 45 -10.47 15.56 11.71
C ASP A 45 -10.17 14.86 13.02
N LYS A 46 -9.21 15.38 13.74
CA LYS A 46 -8.82 14.75 14.99
C LYS A 46 -9.95 14.73 16.01
N LEU A 47 -10.90 15.65 15.85
CA LEU A 47 -12.01 15.69 16.77
C LEU A 47 -13.03 14.60 16.48
N THR A 48 -13.05 14.08 15.26
CA THR A 48 -14.06 13.10 14.88
C THR A 48 -13.48 11.75 14.54
N THR A 49 -12.19 11.67 14.18
CA THR A 49 -11.57 10.41 13.85
C THR A 49 -10.21 10.32 14.51
N ASP A 50 -9.91 9.14 15.00
CA ASP A 50 -8.60 8.88 15.57
C ASP A 50 -7.58 8.67 14.47
N ALA A 51 -6.35 9.05 14.74
CA ALA A 51 -5.26 8.76 13.82
C ALA A 51 -5.02 7.24 13.79
N TRP A 52 -4.59 6.75 12.64
CA TRP A 52 -4.32 5.34 12.48
C TRP A 52 -3.24 4.91 13.47
N PHE A 53 -3.57 3.98 14.36
CA PHE A 53 -2.68 3.51 15.42
C PHE A 53 -2.09 4.66 16.23
N ASP A 54 -2.86 5.74 16.40
CA ASP A 54 -2.39 6.91 17.14
C ASP A 54 -1.05 7.41 16.66
N ASN A 55 -0.80 7.28 15.34
CA ASN A 55 0.44 7.71 14.72
C ASN A 55 1.67 6.99 15.25
N ASN A 56 1.50 5.76 15.71
CA ASN A 56 2.63 4.94 16.10
C ASN A 56 3.33 4.46 14.83
N ILE A 57 4.47 5.05 14.54
CA ILE A 57 5.16 4.82 13.27
C ILE A 57 5.54 3.36 13.08
N GLN A 58 6.03 2.75 14.13
CA GLN A 58 6.45 1.36 14.05
C GLN A 58 5.28 0.44 13.72
N LYS A 59 4.15 0.69 14.38
CA LYS A 59 2.95 -0.10 14.14
C LYS A 59 2.42 0.15 12.73
N MET A 60 2.41 1.40 12.31
CA MET A 60 1.93 1.75 10.98
C MET A 60 2.77 1.07 9.91
N ALA A 61 4.10 1.07 10.09
CA ALA A 61 4.98 0.47 9.10
C ALA A 61 4.79 -1.04 9.05
N SER A 62 4.75 -1.69 10.19
CA SER A 62 4.67 -3.15 10.19
C SER A 62 3.33 -3.64 9.68
N VAL A 63 2.25 -2.98 10.06
CA VAL A 63 0.93 -3.42 9.64
C VAL A 63 0.70 -3.12 8.16
N SER A 64 1.14 -1.95 7.68
CA SER A 64 0.96 -1.64 6.28
C SER A 64 1.73 -2.59 5.38
N ALA A 65 2.95 -2.96 5.78
CA ALA A 65 3.73 -3.92 5.02
C ALA A 65 3.04 -5.27 4.98
N SER A 66 2.48 -5.67 6.10
CA SER A 66 1.73 -6.92 6.20
C SER A 66 0.50 -6.91 5.30
N MET A 67 -0.24 -5.82 5.35
CA MET A 67 -1.43 -5.68 4.54
C MET A 67 -1.10 -5.72 3.05
N ALA A 68 -0.04 -5.02 2.65
CA ALA A 68 0.36 -4.98 1.25
C ALA A 68 0.79 -6.36 0.78
N THR A 69 1.55 -7.07 1.62
CA THR A 69 2.03 -8.40 1.27
C THR A 69 0.85 -9.35 1.03
N VAL A 70 -0.10 -9.35 1.94
CA VAL A 70 -1.25 -10.23 1.82
C VAL A 70 -2.09 -9.86 0.61
N ALA A 71 -2.39 -8.57 0.44
CA ALA A 71 -3.26 -8.13 -0.63
C ALA A 71 -2.65 -8.41 -2.00
N PHE A 72 -1.37 -8.14 -2.15
CA PHE A 72 -0.70 -8.36 -3.43
C PHE A 72 -0.67 -9.84 -3.78
N ASN A 73 -0.27 -10.67 -2.83
CA ASN A 73 -0.18 -12.10 -3.10
C ASN A 73 -1.54 -12.72 -3.33
N HIS A 74 -2.55 -12.23 -2.62
CA HIS A 74 -3.91 -12.69 -2.84
C HIS A 74 -4.37 -12.34 -4.26
N ALA A 75 -4.10 -11.12 -4.71
CA ALA A 75 -4.48 -10.71 -6.05
C ALA A 75 -3.78 -11.55 -7.10
N ARG A 76 -2.49 -11.79 -6.89
CA ARG A 76 -1.71 -12.61 -7.81
C ARG A 76 -2.22 -14.03 -7.85
N LEU A 77 -2.60 -14.57 -6.70
CA LEU A 77 -3.09 -15.94 -6.61
C LEU A 77 -4.37 -16.12 -7.39
N GLN A 78 -5.19 -15.09 -7.45
CA GLN A 78 -6.44 -15.15 -8.21
C GLN A 78 -6.19 -15.25 -9.71
N ARG A 79 -5.02 -14.82 -10.15
CA ARG A 79 -4.69 -14.69 -11.55
C ARG A 79 -3.77 -15.78 -12.08
N VAL A 80 -2.97 -16.36 -11.20
CA VAL A 80 -1.95 -17.32 -11.60
C VAL A 80 -2.56 -18.71 -11.70
N VAL A 81 -2.30 -19.37 -12.83
CA VAL A 81 -2.84 -20.69 -13.08
C VAL A 81 -2.03 -21.77 -12.34
N HIS A 82 -0.73 -21.62 -12.32
CA HIS A 82 0.14 -22.61 -11.70
C HIS A 82 0.77 -22.05 -10.46
N ILE A 83 0.18 -22.37 -9.32
CA ILE A 83 0.66 -21.84 -8.04
C ILE A 83 2.10 -22.23 -7.77
N ALA A 84 2.51 -23.41 -8.24
CA ALA A 84 3.88 -23.86 -8.00
C ALA A 84 4.91 -22.95 -8.63
N LEU A 85 4.54 -22.19 -9.65
CA LEU A 85 5.45 -21.28 -10.34
C LEU A 85 5.37 -19.86 -9.81
N MET A 86 4.48 -19.62 -8.88
CA MET A 86 4.27 -18.30 -8.34
C MET A 86 5.35 -17.96 -7.34
N LYS A 87 5.84 -16.74 -7.45
CA LYS A 87 6.78 -16.22 -6.47
C LYS A 87 6.03 -15.31 -5.53
N TRP A 88 6.22 -15.55 -4.25
CA TRP A 88 5.58 -14.73 -3.23
C TRP A 88 6.32 -13.40 -3.11
N ALA A 89 5.55 -12.35 -3.06
CA ALA A 89 6.12 -11.02 -2.91
C ALA A 89 6.13 -10.65 -1.42
N GLU A 90 7.09 -9.85 -1.06
CA GLU A 90 7.20 -9.32 0.30
C GLU A 90 7.32 -7.81 0.19
N PHE A 91 6.71 -7.13 1.13
CA PHE A 91 6.73 -5.68 1.15
C PHE A 91 7.33 -5.20 2.45
N ASP A 92 8.11 -4.14 2.38
CA ASP A 92 8.46 -3.40 3.58
C ASP A 92 7.85 -2.02 3.47
N SER A 93 7.86 -1.31 4.56
CA SER A 93 7.17 -0.06 4.61
C SER A 93 7.96 0.94 5.44
N ARG A 94 7.90 2.19 5.02
CA ARG A 94 8.48 3.28 5.77
C ARG A 94 7.42 4.34 5.97
N VAL A 95 7.43 4.93 7.14
CA VAL A 95 6.46 5.95 7.48
C VAL A 95 7.25 7.19 7.87
N PHE A 96 6.84 8.31 7.32
CA PHE A 96 7.46 9.56 7.69
C PHE A 96 6.42 10.66 7.64
N GLN A 97 6.73 11.73 8.34
CA GLN A 97 5.81 12.83 8.49
C GLN A 97 6.16 13.92 7.49
N ILE A 98 5.14 14.42 6.82
CA ILE A 98 5.32 15.53 5.90
C ILE A 98 4.83 16.78 6.61
N PRO A 99 5.54 17.90 6.46
CA PRO A 99 5.08 19.13 7.09
C PRO A 99 3.63 19.42 6.73
N GLU A 100 2.93 19.97 7.71
CA GLU A 100 1.51 20.18 7.60
C GLU A 100 1.14 20.99 6.38
N TRP A 101 2.00 21.90 5.99
CA TRP A 101 1.78 22.67 4.79
C TRP A 101 3.05 22.64 3.97
N THR A 102 2.90 22.71 2.68
CA THR A 102 4.02 22.65 1.79
C THR A 102 3.98 23.85 0.88
N GLU A 103 5.06 24.58 0.85
CA GLU A 103 5.18 25.66 -0.08
C GLU A 103 5.59 25.12 -1.42
N VAL A 104 4.83 25.43 -2.40
CA VAL A 104 5.13 24.90 -3.72
C VAL A 104 5.50 26.03 -4.64
#